data_7f9744e9913bbbd11832f809ecf14b18
#
_entry.id   7f9744e9913bbbd11832f809ecf14b18
#
_cell.length_a   1.000
_cell.length_b   1.000
_cell.length_c   1.000
_cell.angle_alpha   90.00
_cell.angle_beta   90.00
_cell.angle_gamma   90.00
#
_symmetry.space_group_name_H-M   'P 1'
#
loop_
_entity.id
_entity.type
_entity.pdbx_description
1 polymer ?
#
loop_
_entity_poly.entity_id
_entity_poly.type
_entity_poly.pdbx_seq_one_letter_code
_entity_poly.pdbx_strand_id
1 'polypeptide(L)'
;LDGRPQATVWDLYSGAGLFTLPLGKKAADTVHMLSVEGSKPAVRQARENLTRAGIDTVEAHSGDVARALRFVPRHLAHPDVVVLDPPRAGARAAVCRRIAESGAHGVVYVACDPTSLARDTATFADEGYRLTDIHAFDIYPMTHHVETVAVFERAQHR
;
A
#
# COMPACT_ATOMS: atom_id res chain seq x y z
N LEU A 1 -14.55 3.74 -1.45
CA LEU A 1 -14.67 4.42 -0.14
C LEU A 1 -16.10 4.92 -0.03
N ASP A 2 -16.96 4.07 0.50
CA ASP A 2 -18.42 4.24 0.48
C ASP A 2 -18.93 5.32 1.45
N GLY A 3 -18.80 6.60 1.08
CA GLY A 3 -19.50 7.69 1.77
C GLY A 3 -19.23 7.89 3.25
N ARG A 4 -18.20 7.23 3.83
CA ARG A 4 -17.75 7.48 5.20
C ARG A 4 -17.06 8.84 5.25
N PRO A 5 -17.28 9.63 6.30
CA PRO A 5 -16.74 10.98 6.36
C PRO A 5 -15.20 11.04 6.40
N GLN A 6 -14.52 9.94 6.77
CA GLN A 6 -13.06 9.84 6.76
C GLN A 6 -12.65 8.38 6.51
N ALA A 7 -11.84 8.15 5.49
CA ALA A 7 -11.24 6.85 5.20
C ALA A 7 -9.75 6.85 5.59
N THR A 8 -9.22 5.70 5.95
CA THR A 8 -7.79 5.53 6.23
C THR A 8 -7.15 4.68 5.14
N VAL A 9 -6.03 5.15 4.62
CA VAL A 9 -5.25 4.47 3.58
C VAL A 9 -3.81 4.30 4.03
N TRP A 10 -3.24 3.13 3.81
CA TRP A 10 -1.80 2.93 3.91
C TRP A 10 -1.19 2.86 2.51
N ASP A 11 -0.07 3.57 2.33
CA ASP A 11 0.80 3.48 1.15
C ASP A 11 2.17 2.96 1.62
N LEU A 12 2.44 1.69 1.34
CA LEU A 12 3.63 0.98 1.79
C LEU A 12 4.64 0.84 0.66
N TYR A 13 5.93 1.05 0.98
CA TYR A 13 7.00 1.16 -0.02
C TYR A 13 6.76 2.35 -0.95
N SER A 14 6.37 3.47 -0.36
CA SER A 14 5.78 4.61 -1.05
C SER A 14 6.76 5.46 -1.86
N GLY A 15 8.09 5.21 -1.74
CA GLY A 15 9.11 6.00 -2.42
C GLY A 15 9.00 7.50 -2.13
N ALA A 16 9.06 8.30 -3.17
CA ALA A 16 8.87 9.76 -3.08
C ALA A 16 7.40 10.20 -3.15
N GLY A 17 6.46 9.26 -3.00
CA GLY A 17 5.03 9.53 -2.96
C GLY A 17 4.28 9.33 -4.26
N LEU A 18 4.69 8.35 -5.09
CA LEU A 18 4.08 8.08 -6.40
C LEU A 18 2.56 7.86 -6.30
N PHE A 19 2.12 7.06 -5.35
CA PHE A 19 0.69 6.82 -5.08
C PHE A 19 0.16 7.76 -4.00
N THR A 20 0.97 8.10 -2.99
CA THR A 20 0.60 8.99 -1.89
C THR A 20 0.07 10.32 -2.38
N LEU A 21 0.78 10.97 -3.32
CA LEU A 21 0.43 12.32 -3.79
C LEU A 21 -0.92 12.35 -4.55
N PRO A 22 -1.16 11.53 -5.58
CA PRO A 22 -2.42 11.56 -6.30
C PRO A 22 -3.60 11.13 -5.43
N LEU A 23 -3.41 10.16 -4.51
CA LEU A 23 -4.44 9.75 -3.57
C LEU A 23 -4.77 10.87 -2.58
N GLY A 24 -3.76 11.48 -1.96
CA GLY A 24 -3.93 12.61 -1.05
C GLY A 24 -4.60 13.82 -1.72
N LYS A 25 -4.23 14.11 -2.98
CA LYS A 25 -4.84 15.19 -3.75
C LYS A 25 -6.31 14.95 -4.10
N LYS A 26 -6.64 13.71 -4.50
CA LYS A 26 -8.00 13.36 -4.92
C LYS A 26 -8.97 13.30 -3.75
N ALA A 27 -8.47 13.03 -2.55
CA ALA A 27 -9.28 12.74 -1.38
C ALA A 27 -9.10 13.77 -0.25
N ALA A 28 -8.54 14.94 -0.53
CA ALA A 28 -7.97 15.95 0.34
C ALA A 28 -8.53 16.03 1.77
N ASP A 29 -9.85 16.13 1.96
CA ASP A 29 -10.44 16.31 3.29
C ASP A 29 -11.12 15.04 3.85
N THR A 30 -11.09 13.94 3.09
CA THR A 30 -11.86 12.71 3.42
C THR A 30 -10.98 11.49 3.69
N VAL A 31 -9.65 11.60 3.52
CA VAL A 31 -8.73 10.48 3.70
C VAL A 31 -7.54 10.88 4.57
N HIS A 32 -7.30 10.12 5.61
CA HIS A 32 -6.04 10.12 6.34
C HIS A 32 -5.12 9.01 5.83
N MET A 33 -3.85 9.31 5.61
CA MET A 33 -2.92 8.34 5.04
C MET A 33 -1.69 8.13 5.93
N LEU A 34 -1.30 6.86 6.03
CA LEU A 34 0.04 6.46 6.49
C LEU A 34 0.86 6.11 5.26
N SER A 35 1.99 6.78 5.07
CA SER A 35 2.97 6.47 4.02
C SER A 35 4.26 5.96 4.67
N VAL A 36 4.74 4.78 4.27
CA VAL A 36 5.94 4.15 4.83
C VAL A 36 6.93 3.79 3.73
N GLU A 37 8.17 4.24 3.90
CA GLU A 37 9.26 4.00 2.96
C GLU A 37 10.59 3.78 3.69
N GLY A 38 11.41 2.83 3.24
CA GLY A 38 12.71 2.51 3.82
C GLY A 38 13.77 3.58 3.58
N SER A 39 13.72 4.27 2.45
CA SER A 39 14.69 5.28 2.03
C SER A 39 14.40 6.64 2.67
N LYS A 40 15.25 7.05 3.62
CA LYS A 40 15.15 8.39 4.24
C LYS A 40 15.16 9.55 3.22
N PRO A 41 16.01 9.54 2.16
CA PRO A 41 15.96 10.56 1.12
C PRO A 41 14.63 10.60 0.38
N ALA A 42 14.05 9.45 0.06
CA ALA A 42 12.75 9.37 -0.61
C ALA A 42 11.62 9.93 0.28
N VAL A 43 11.61 9.58 1.57
CA VAL A 43 10.62 10.15 2.52
C VAL A 43 10.76 11.67 2.65
N ARG A 44 11.99 12.19 2.68
CA ARG A 44 12.19 13.65 2.69
C ARG A 44 11.60 14.28 1.44
N GLN A 45 11.86 13.70 0.27
CA GLN A 45 11.28 14.17 -1.00
C GLN A 45 9.75 14.07 -1.00
N ALA A 46 9.19 12.99 -0.48
CA ALA A 46 7.74 12.82 -0.33
C ALA A 46 7.14 13.96 0.54
N ARG A 47 7.73 14.26 1.69
CA ARG A 47 7.29 15.35 2.57
C ARG A 47 7.34 16.71 1.88
N GLU A 48 8.42 17.01 1.14
CA GLU A 48 8.54 18.25 0.35
C GLU A 48 7.44 18.33 -0.72
N ASN A 49 7.17 17.22 -1.41
CA ASN A 49 6.13 17.13 -2.43
C ASN A 49 4.73 17.34 -1.83
N LEU A 50 4.44 16.72 -0.67
CA LEU A 50 3.19 16.89 0.07
C LEU A 50 2.98 18.34 0.49
N THR A 51 4.01 18.98 1.06
CA THR A 51 3.98 20.39 1.45
C THR A 51 3.70 21.31 0.26
N ARG A 52 4.40 21.11 -0.87
CA ARG A 52 4.16 21.87 -2.10
C ARG A 52 2.75 21.69 -2.67
N ALA A 53 2.17 20.51 -2.48
CA ALA A 53 0.82 20.20 -2.93
C ALA A 53 -0.28 20.64 -1.95
N GLY A 54 0.08 21.17 -0.76
CA GLY A 54 -0.86 21.57 0.28
C GLY A 54 -1.61 20.39 0.90
N ILE A 55 -0.97 19.21 0.96
CA ILE A 55 -1.57 17.97 1.52
C ILE A 55 -1.00 17.79 2.92
N ASP A 56 -1.85 17.87 3.93
CA ASP A 56 -1.54 17.73 5.36
C ASP A 56 -2.15 16.48 6.01
N THR A 57 -2.97 15.73 5.29
CA THR A 57 -3.65 14.52 5.74
C THR A 57 -2.78 13.25 5.65
N VAL A 58 -1.50 13.38 5.32
CA VAL A 58 -0.55 12.27 5.14
C VAL A 58 0.56 12.32 6.17
N GLU A 59 0.71 11.23 6.92
CA GLU A 59 1.88 10.99 7.78
C GLU A 59 2.91 10.11 7.06
N ALA A 60 4.02 10.72 6.63
CA ALA A 60 5.11 10.03 5.94
C ALA A 60 6.20 9.60 6.93
N HIS A 61 6.45 8.30 7.05
CA HIS A 61 7.41 7.70 7.97
C HIS A 61 8.54 6.97 7.23
N SER A 62 9.77 7.14 7.70
CA SER A 62 10.90 6.36 7.19
C SER A 62 11.20 5.16 8.08
N GLY A 63 11.35 3.99 7.47
CA GLY A 63 11.74 2.78 8.18
C GLY A 63 11.39 1.51 7.40
N ASP A 64 11.86 0.39 7.91
CA ASP A 64 11.44 -0.92 7.44
C ASP A 64 9.93 -1.08 7.63
N VAL A 65 9.23 -1.49 6.56
CA VAL A 65 7.76 -1.57 6.53
C VAL A 65 7.24 -2.56 7.58
N ALA A 66 7.83 -3.76 7.67
CA ALA A 66 7.39 -4.76 8.64
C ALA A 66 7.53 -4.27 10.09
N ARG A 67 8.58 -3.48 10.36
CA ARG A 67 8.79 -2.87 11.68
C ARG A 67 7.83 -1.71 11.93
N ALA A 68 7.64 -0.83 10.94
CA ALA A 68 6.76 0.34 11.08
C ALA A 68 5.31 -0.08 11.37
N LEU A 69 4.83 -1.14 10.71
CA LEU A 69 3.48 -1.66 10.93
C LEU A 69 3.23 -2.26 12.34
N ARG A 70 4.27 -2.38 13.17
CA ARG A 70 4.12 -2.77 14.59
C ARG A 70 3.74 -1.60 15.49
N PHE A 71 3.92 -0.37 15.02
CA PHE A 71 3.80 0.86 15.82
C PHE A 71 2.98 1.93 15.10
N VAL A 72 1.93 1.51 14.39
CA VAL A 72 1.04 2.45 13.69
C VAL A 72 0.27 3.31 14.71
N PRO A 73 0.17 4.63 14.51
CA PRO A 73 -0.65 5.50 15.35
C PRO A 73 -2.11 5.02 15.39
N ARG A 74 -2.75 5.13 16.56
CA ARG A 74 -4.11 4.61 16.78
C ARG A 74 -5.13 5.08 15.76
N HIS A 75 -5.07 6.35 15.35
CA HIS A 75 -5.99 6.95 14.38
C HIS A 75 -5.78 6.45 12.94
N LEU A 76 -4.67 5.77 12.67
CA LEU A 76 -4.34 5.16 11.37
C LEU A 76 -4.29 3.63 11.44
N ALA A 77 -4.62 3.01 12.59
CA ALA A 77 -4.39 1.59 12.83
C ALA A 77 -5.29 0.64 12.03
N HIS A 78 -6.43 1.14 11.53
CA HIS A 78 -7.43 0.35 10.80
C HIS A 78 -7.66 0.96 9.42
N PRO A 79 -6.81 0.66 8.42
CA PRO A 79 -6.98 1.17 7.08
C PRO A 79 -8.18 0.54 6.39
N ASP A 80 -8.89 1.32 5.59
CA ASP A 80 -9.89 0.81 4.67
C ASP A 80 -9.21 0.13 3.47
N VAL A 81 -8.14 0.75 2.98
CA VAL A 81 -7.37 0.25 1.83
C VAL A 81 -5.86 0.34 2.11
N VAL A 82 -5.14 -0.66 1.67
CA VAL A 82 -3.68 -0.66 1.64
C VAL A 82 -3.21 -0.72 0.20
N VAL A 83 -2.35 0.21 -0.19
CA VAL A 83 -1.59 0.17 -1.45
C VAL A 83 -0.16 -0.21 -1.12
N LEU A 84 0.45 -1.12 -1.87
CA LEU A 84 1.85 -1.45 -1.67
C LEU A 84 2.56 -1.73 -3.00
N ASP A 85 3.80 -1.24 -3.10
CA ASP A 85 4.71 -1.43 -4.24
C ASP A 85 6.08 -1.93 -3.73
N PRO A 86 6.15 -3.19 -3.28
CA PRO A 86 7.35 -3.72 -2.67
C PRO A 86 8.45 -4.01 -3.69
N PRO A 87 9.70 -4.15 -3.25
CA PRO A 87 10.80 -4.55 -4.10
C PRO A 87 10.57 -5.96 -4.67
N ARG A 88 11.42 -6.40 -5.61
CA ARG A 88 11.36 -7.72 -6.28
C ARG A 88 11.19 -8.91 -5.33
N ALA A 89 11.70 -8.81 -4.11
CA ALA A 89 11.53 -9.85 -3.09
C ALA A 89 10.09 -9.98 -2.56
N GLY A 90 9.17 -9.11 -2.99
CA GLY A 90 7.80 -9.01 -2.49
C GLY A 90 7.70 -8.42 -1.10
N ALA A 91 6.47 -8.28 -0.61
CA ALA A 91 6.18 -7.79 0.73
C ALA A 91 6.54 -8.81 1.81
N ARG A 92 6.47 -10.09 1.47
CA ARG A 92 6.71 -11.25 2.35
C ARG A 92 5.63 -11.43 3.42
N ALA A 93 5.55 -12.64 3.96
CA ALA A 93 4.50 -13.05 4.88
C ALA A 93 4.33 -12.14 6.11
N ALA A 94 5.42 -11.58 6.65
CA ALA A 94 5.33 -10.71 7.82
C ALA A 94 4.52 -9.43 7.55
N VAL A 95 4.71 -8.81 6.39
CA VAL A 95 3.96 -7.60 6.00
C VAL A 95 2.52 -7.97 5.61
N CYS A 96 2.33 -9.04 4.81
CA CYS A 96 0.99 -9.49 4.41
C CYS A 96 0.11 -9.81 5.64
N ARG A 97 0.64 -10.49 6.65
CA ARG A 97 -0.07 -10.76 7.91
C ARG A 97 -0.39 -9.49 8.68
N ARG A 98 0.53 -8.53 8.76
CA ARG A 98 0.26 -7.23 9.42
C ARG A 98 -0.85 -6.44 8.72
N ILE A 99 -0.89 -6.49 7.40
CA ILE A 99 -1.98 -5.90 6.62
C ILE A 99 -3.29 -6.61 6.96
N ALA A 100 -3.29 -7.94 7.02
CA ALA A 100 -4.49 -8.71 7.37
C ALA A 100 -4.95 -8.44 8.81
N GLU A 101 -4.04 -8.40 9.78
CA GLU A 101 -4.32 -8.07 11.19
C GLU A 101 -4.91 -6.67 11.37
N SER A 102 -4.57 -5.70 10.50
CA SER A 102 -5.13 -4.35 10.54
C SER A 102 -6.61 -4.29 10.22
N GLY A 103 -7.14 -5.31 9.56
CA GLY A 103 -8.54 -5.39 9.16
C GLY A 103 -8.86 -4.67 7.85
N ALA A 104 -7.87 -4.30 7.04
CA ALA A 104 -8.08 -3.66 5.74
C ALA A 104 -9.14 -4.39 4.91
N HIS A 105 -10.05 -3.62 4.29
CA HIS A 105 -11.08 -4.20 3.43
C HIS A 105 -10.54 -4.55 2.05
N GLY A 106 -9.61 -3.76 1.52
CA GLY A 106 -8.99 -3.94 0.23
C GLY A 106 -7.48 -3.76 0.26
N VAL A 107 -6.80 -4.49 -0.63
CA VAL A 107 -5.36 -4.37 -0.83
C VAL A 107 -5.10 -4.24 -2.32
N VAL A 108 -4.36 -3.21 -2.72
CA VAL A 108 -3.85 -3.01 -4.07
C VAL A 108 -2.34 -3.27 -4.06
N TYR A 109 -1.93 -4.32 -4.71
CA TYR A 109 -0.54 -4.76 -4.75
C TYR A 109 0.05 -4.52 -6.14
N VAL A 110 1.05 -3.65 -6.23
CA VAL A 110 1.84 -3.44 -7.44
C VAL A 110 3.08 -4.34 -7.36
N ALA A 111 3.34 -5.14 -8.37
CA ALA A 111 4.41 -6.13 -8.36
C ALA A 111 5.22 -6.11 -9.66
N CYS A 112 6.53 -6.01 -9.55
CA CYS A 112 7.45 -6.16 -10.68
C CYS A 112 7.97 -7.60 -10.85
N ASP A 113 7.61 -8.53 -9.97
CA ASP A 113 7.99 -9.94 -10.03
C ASP A 113 6.78 -10.87 -9.75
N PRO A 114 6.32 -11.64 -10.77
CA PRO A 114 5.17 -12.52 -10.62
C PRO A 114 5.37 -13.64 -9.58
N THR A 115 6.60 -14.11 -9.40
CA THR A 115 6.89 -15.21 -8.45
C THR A 115 6.69 -14.75 -7.02
N SER A 116 7.17 -13.57 -6.68
CA SER A 116 6.96 -12.99 -5.34
C SER A 116 5.49 -12.63 -5.11
N LEU A 117 4.79 -12.12 -6.14
CA LEU A 117 3.36 -11.86 -6.07
C LEU A 117 2.57 -13.15 -5.78
N ALA A 118 2.86 -14.25 -6.50
CA ALA A 118 2.18 -15.53 -6.30
C ALA A 118 2.33 -16.06 -4.86
N ARG A 119 3.55 -15.97 -4.30
CA ARG A 119 3.82 -16.34 -2.91
C ARG A 119 3.04 -15.46 -1.91
N ASP A 120 3.05 -14.16 -2.10
CA ASP A 120 2.37 -13.22 -1.22
C ASP A 120 0.84 -13.33 -1.36
N THR A 121 0.33 -13.66 -2.58
CA THR A 121 -1.07 -14.01 -2.84
C THR A 121 -1.51 -15.22 -2.00
N ALA A 122 -0.69 -16.27 -1.94
CA ALA A 122 -0.99 -17.42 -1.08
C ALA A 122 -1.10 -17.01 0.40
N THR A 123 -0.19 -16.14 0.88
CA THR A 123 -0.28 -15.63 2.25
C THR A 123 -1.56 -14.82 2.47
N PHE A 124 -1.95 -13.94 1.54
CA PHE A 124 -3.22 -13.20 1.66
C PHE A 124 -4.43 -14.11 1.65
N ALA A 125 -4.41 -15.18 0.84
CA ALA A 125 -5.49 -16.18 0.83
C ALA A 125 -5.62 -16.90 2.18
N ASP A 126 -4.50 -17.32 2.79
CA ASP A 126 -4.47 -17.94 4.12
C ASP A 126 -5.01 -16.99 5.21
N GLU A 127 -4.83 -15.68 5.03
CA GLU A 127 -5.31 -14.63 5.94
C GLU A 127 -6.74 -14.13 5.61
N GLY A 128 -7.45 -14.83 4.73
CA GLY A 128 -8.86 -14.55 4.44
C GLY A 128 -9.11 -13.47 3.39
N TYR A 129 -8.15 -13.19 2.52
CA TYR A 129 -8.34 -12.32 1.36
C TYR A 129 -8.53 -13.15 0.09
N ARG A 130 -9.27 -12.61 -0.84
CA ARG A 130 -9.47 -13.17 -2.18
C ARG A 130 -8.91 -12.22 -3.23
N LEU A 131 -8.14 -12.74 -4.16
CA LEU A 131 -7.76 -12.00 -5.37
C LEU A 131 -9.02 -11.79 -6.23
N THR A 132 -9.40 -10.54 -6.43
CA THR A 132 -10.62 -10.17 -7.18
C THR A 132 -10.33 -9.62 -8.55
N ASP A 133 -9.15 -9.04 -8.75
CA ASP A 133 -8.74 -8.50 -10.04
C ASP A 133 -7.22 -8.57 -10.19
N ILE A 134 -6.75 -8.71 -11.45
CA ILE A 134 -5.32 -8.70 -11.79
C ILE A 134 -5.11 -8.17 -13.21
N HIS A 135 -4.21 -7.20 -13.33
CA HIS A 135 -3.79 -6.62 -14.60
C HIS A 135 -2.27 -6.69 -14.75
N ALA A 136 -1.80 -7.09 -15.93
CA ALA A 136 -0.39 -7.12 -16.27
C ALA A 136 -0.09 -6.05 -17.32
N PHE A 137 1.01 -5.33 -17.14
CA PHE A 137 1.46 -4.23 -17.99
C PHE A 137 2.85 -4.51 -18.51
N ASP A 138 3.01 -4.61 -19.82
CA ASP A 138 4.30 -4.72 -20.48
C ASP A 138 4.86 -3.31 -20.75
N ILE A 139 5.44 -2.72 -19.70
CA ILE A 139 6.00 -1.36 -19.73
C ILE A 139 7.53 -1.33 -19.83
N TYR A 140 8.17 -2.49 -19.84
CA TYR A 140 9.62 -2.64 -19.98
C TYR A 140 9.97 -3.38 -21.27
N PRO A 141 9.90 -2.72 -22.44
CA PRO A 141 10.11 -3.38 -23.72
C PRO A 141 11.50 -4.05 -23.78
N MET A 142 11.56 -5.21 -24.42
CA MET A 142 12.76 -6.03 -24.57
C MET A 142 13.36 -6.59 -23.26
N THR A 143 12.58 -6.67 -22.20
CA THR A 143 12.94 -7.33 -20.93
C THR A 143 11.92 -8.41 -20.59
N HIS A 144 12.23 -9.25 -19.60
CA HIS A 144 11.26 -10.23 -19.04
C HIS A 144 10.42 -9.65 -17.89
N HIS A 145 10.48 -8.33 -17.71
CA HIS A 145 9.80 -7.67 -16.60
C HIS A 145 8.40 -7.25 -17.00
N VAL A 146 7.43 -7.69 -16.22
CA VAL A 146 6.02 -7.31 -16.34
C VAL A 146 5.61 -6.66 -15.02
N GLU A 147 5.04 -5.48 -15.11
CA GLU A 147 4.41 -4.85 -13.97
C GLU A 147 3.00 -5.41 -13.80
N THR A 148 2.65 -5.79 -12.59
CA THR A 148 1.34 -6.41 -12.32
C THR A 148 0.66 -5.63 -11.20
N VAL A 149 -0.63 -5.32 -11.39
CA VAL A 149 -1.48 -4.76 -10.34
C VAL A 149 -2.51 -5.81 -9.96
N ALA A 150 -2.49 -6.23 -8.70
CA ALA A 150 -3.40 -7.20 -8.14
C ALA A 150 -4.28 -6.54 -7.08
N VAL A 151 -5.57 -6.83 -7.09
CA VAL A 151 -6.54 -6.34 -6.10
C VAL A 151 -7.04 -7.51 -5.27
N PHE A 152 -6.96 -7.35 -3.97
CA PHE A 152 -7.47 -8.31 -3.00
C PHE A 152 -8.57 -7.66 -2.18
N GLU A 153 -9.60 -8.42 -1.89
CA GLU A 153 -10.68 -8.03 -0.99
C GLU A 153 -10.78 -9.03 0.16
N ARG A 154 -11.05 -8.51 1.35
CA ARG A 154 -11.30 -9.35 2.51
C ARG A 154 -12.57 -10.15 2.30
N ALA A 155 -12.49 -11.48 2.45
CA ALA A 155 -13.67 -12.32 2.37
C ALA A 155 -14.65 -11.94 3.48
N GLN A 156 -15.89 -11.59 3.11
CA GLN A 156 -16.94 -11.38 4.10
C GLN A 156 -17.31 -12.74 4.70
N HIS A 157 -17.16 -12.87 6.00
CA HIS A 157 -17.77 -13.99 6.71
C HIS A 157 -19.29 -13.85 6.59
N ARG A 158 -19.91 -14.76 5.83
CA ARG A 158 -21.36 -14.93 5.85
C ARG A 158 -21.80 -15.56 7.16
#